data_3619279d0ed984950a0e27a4f7214352
#
_entry.id   3619279d0ed984950a0e27a4f7214352
#
_cell.length_a   1.000
_cell.length_b   1.000
_cell.length_c   1.000
_cell.angle_alpha   90.00
_cell.angle_beta   90.00
_cell.angle_gamma   90.00
#
_symmetry.space_group_name_H-M   'P 1'
#
loop_
_entity.id
_entity.type
_entity.pdbx_description
1 polymer ?
#
loop_
_entity_poly.entity_id
_entity_poly.type
_entity_poly.pdbx_seq_one_letter_code
_entity_poly.pdbx_strand_id
1 'polypeptide(L)'
;MGDGRNVAASKEAFERLARAQLPRLYSLARRLNDRGAEDLVQECLLHAFRSYHTLDDADAGGAWLQAILVNVFRDRLRKEARSVSEIAVDDVEDFSLYRTVAEEDPFPYSDTLHLDFLRSFGPEDVRAVLSRLPEMYRVPLVLRYIQGYATKEIARLLDAPIGTVLARLHRGRKLFEREMWAYAFETDLLSTESAS
;
A
#
# COMPACT_ATOMS: atom_id res chain seq x y z
N MET A 1 19.60 -30.26 -27.28
CA MET A 1 19.29 -30.82 -25.93
C MET A 1 19.65 -29.87 -24.77
N GLY A 2 19.75 -28.56 -25.01
CA GLY A 2 20.15 -27.53 -24.01
C GLY A 2 19.00 -26.80 -23.30
N ASP A 3 17.82 -26.79 -23.89
CA ASP A 3 16.72 -25.89 -23.49
C ASP A 3 15.98 -26.34 -22.21
N GLY A 4 15.81 -27.62 -22.02
CA GLY A 4 15.08 -28.15 -20.84
C GLY A 4 15.80 -27.97 -19.49
N ARG A 5 17.13 -27.95 -19.46
CA ARG A 5 17.91 -27.74 -18.23
C ARG A 5 17.88 -26.26 -17.79
N ASN A 6 17.86 -25.34 -18.72
CA ASN A 6 17.81 -23.90 -18.44
C ASN A 6 16.41 -23.48 -17.89
N VAL A 7 15.35 -24.06 -18.43
CA VAL A 7 13.98 -23.85 -17.96
C VAL A 7 13.77 -24.41 -16.55
N ALA A 8 14.30 -25.60 -16.25
CA ALA A 8 14.22 -26.21 -14.92
C ALA A 8 14.98 -25.37 -13.86
N ALA A 9 16.20 -24.93 -14.17
CA ALA A 9 17.00 -24.09 -13.28
C ALA A 9 16.34 -22.72 -13.03
N SER A 10 15.73 -22.13 -14.05
CA SER A 10 14.95 -20.88 -13.94
C SER A 10 13.71 -21.06 -13.07
N LYS A 11 12.98 -22.17 -13.20
CA LYS A 11 11.82 -22.49 -12.38
C LYS A 11 12.18 -22.66 -10.90
N GLU A 12 13.24 -23.43 -10.61
CA GLU A 12 13.71 -23.62 -9.23
C GLU A 12 14.18 -22.31 -8.59
N ALA A 13 14.86 -21.44 -9.36
CA ALA A 13 15.28 -20.12 -8.90
C ALA A 13 14.08 -19.23 -8.57
N PHE A 14 13.06 -19.21 -9.43
CA PHE A 14 11.82 -18.50 -9.17
C PHE A 14 11.10 -19.04 -7.93
N GLU A 15 10.98 -20.34 -7.77
CA GLU A 15 10.34 -20.95 -6.61
C GLU A 15 11.03 -20.57 -5.29
N ARG A 16 12.37 -20.52 -5.26
CA ARG A 16 13.13 -20.07 -4.09
C ARG A 16 12.83 -18.60 -3.78
N LEU A 17 12.85 -17.73 -4.79
CA LEU A 17 12.51 -16.30 -4.64
C LEU A 17 11.08 -16.13 -4.11
N ALA A 18 10.11 -16.78 -4.75
CA ALA A 18 8.71 -16.73 -4.37
C ALA A 18 8.48 -17.15 -2.93
N ARG A 19 9.03 -18.30 -2.51
CA ARG A 19 8.95 -18.80 -1.13
C ARG A 19 9.56 -17.82 -0.11
N ALA A 20 10.71 -17.26 -0.41
CA ALA A 20 11.38 -16.30 0.48
C ALA A 20 10.58 -14.99 0.64
N GLN A 21 9.88 -14.54 -0.40
CA GLN A 21 9.13 -13.29 -0.40
C GLN A 21 7.64 -13.43 -0.05
N LEU A 22 7.10 -14.67 -0.04
CA LEU A 22 5.67 -14.92 0.17
C LEU A 22 5.10 -14.25 1.44
N PRO A 23 5.74 -14.28 2.62
CA PRO A 23 5.22 -13.62 3.83
C PRO A 23 5.10 -12.10 3.64
N ARG A 24 6.07 -11.48 2.96
CA ARG A 24 6.07 -10.03 2.69
C ARG A 24 5.00 -9.65 1.67
N LEU A 25 4.85 -10.44 0.60
CA LEU A 25 3.80 -10.23 -0.40
C LEU A 25 2.42 -10.37 0.21
N TYR A 26 2.20 -11.39 1.03
CA TYR A 26 0.92 -11.59 1.70
C TYR A 26 0.59 -10.48 2.69
N SER A 27 1.57 -10.03 3.47
CA SER A 27 1.42 -8.89 4.37
C SER A 27 1.06 -7.59 3.62
N LEU A 28 1.69 -7.33 2.47
CA LEU A 28 1.36 -6.19 1.62
C LEU A 28 -0.05 -6.35 1.04
N ALA A 29 -0.38 -7.50 0.46
CA ALA A 29 -1.69 -7.77 -0.13
C ALA A 29 -2.82 -7.55 0.87
N ARG A 30 -2.69 -8.04 2.11
CA ARG A 30 -3.68 -7.84 3.17
C ARG A 30 -3.89 -6.37 3.54
N ARG A 31 -2.86 -5.55 3.48
CA ARG A 31 -2.98 -4.11 3.73
C ARG A 31 -3.64 -3.36 2.57
N LEU A 32 -3.44 -3.85 1.35
CA LEU A 32 -4.08 -3.28 0.15
C LEU A 32 -5.53 -3.74 0.02
N ASN A 33 -5.78 -5.04 0.20
CA ASN A 33 -7.10 -5.67 0.07
C ASN A 33 -7.18 -6.91 0.99
N ASP A 34 -7.73 -6.76 2.17
CA ASP A 34 -7.74 -7.85 3.17
C ASP A 34 -8.57 -9.06 2.69
N ARG A 35 -9.73 -8.82 2.06
CA ARG A 35 -10.64 -9.90 1.60
C ARG A 35 -10.15 -10.66 0.37
N GLY A 36 -9.35 -10.02 -0.48
CA GLY A 36 -8.84 -10.59 -1.74
C GLY A 36 -7.33 -10.79 -1.75
N ALA A 37 -6.68 -10.84 -0.59
CA ALA A 37 -5.23 -10.90 -0.47
C ALA A 37 -4.62 -12.17 -1.11
N GLU A 38 -5.25 -13.32 -0.93
CA GLU A 38 -4.77 -14.59 -1.51
C GLU A 38 -4.79 -14.55 -3.03
N ASP A 39 -5.93 -14.15 -3.60
CA ASP A 39 -6.09 -14.04 -5.05
C ASP A 39 -5.11 -13.03 -5.65
N LEU A 40 -4.86 -11.92 -4.92
CA LEU A 40 -3.92 -10.90 -5.34
C LEU A 40 -2.48 -11.44 -5.38
N VAL A 41 -2.08 -12.22 -4.37
CA VAL A 41 -0.76 -12.86 -4.32
C VAL A 41 -0.63 -13.93 -5.41
N GLN A 42 -1.66 -14.74 -5.61
CA GLN A 42 -1.64 -15.77 -6.66
C GLN A 42 -1.49 -15.15 -8.06
N GLU A 43 -2.26 -14.10 -8.38
CA GLU A 43 -2.17 -13.39 -9.65
C GLU A 43 -0.82 -12.71 -9.82
N CYS A 44 -0.28 -12.09 -8.75
CA CYS A 44 1.08 -11.54 -8.73
C CYS A 44 2.12 -12.60 -9.08
N LEU A 45 2.08 -13.78 -8.44
CA LEU A 45 3.05 -14.85 -8.69
C LEU A 45 2.93 -15.42 -10.11
N LEU A 46 1.73 -15.48 -10.67
CA LEU A 46 1.53 -15.88 -12.08
C LEU A 46 2.15 -14.87 -13.05
N HIS A 47 1.93 -13.58 -12.84
CA HIS A 47 2.55 -12.52 -13.63
C HIS A 47 4.07 -12.54 -13.48
N ALA A 48 4.56 -12.67 -12.26
CA ALA A 48 5.99 -12.74 -11.96
C ALA A 48 6.66 -13.95 -12.64
N PHE A 49 6.05 -15.12 -12.57
CA PHE A 49 6.59 -16.33 -13.23
C PHE A 49 6.74 -16.13 -14.74
N ARG A 50 5.74 -15.54 -15.40
CA ARG A 50 5.75 -15.26 -16.84
C ARG A 50 6.84 -14.27 -17.24
N SER A 51 7.15 -13.30 -16.37
CA SER A 51 8.13 -12.24 -16.62
C SER A 51 9.45 -12.43 -15.88
N TYR A 52 9.69 -13.60 -15.27
CA TYR A 52 10.90 -13.86 -14.46
C TYR A 52 12.21 -13.71 -15.25
N HIS A 53 12.15 -13.97 -16.55
CA HIS A 53 13.29 -13.77 -17.47
C HIS A 53 13.72 -12.29 -17.62
N THR A 54 12.92 -11.35 -17.15
CA THR A 54 13.24 -9.90 -17.18
C THR A 54 13.91 -9.42 -15.89
N LEU A 55 14.08 -10.28 -14.90
CA LEU A 55 14.77 -9.96 -13.66
C LEU A 55 16.27 -10.16 -13.84
N ASP A 56 16.99 -9.05 -14.03
CA ASP A 56 18.44 -9.06 -14.26
C ASP A 56 19.24 -9.23 -12.96
N ASP A 57 18.70 -8.74 -11.82
CA ASP A 57 19.33 -8.76 -10.51
C ASP A 57 18.48 -9.53 -9.51
N ALA A 58 19.02 -10.65 -9.02
CA ALA A 58 18.35 -11.51 -8.03
C ALA A 58 18.12 -10.79 -6.70
N ASP A 59 18.99 -9.85 -6.29
CA ASP A 59 18.86 -9.09 -5.05
C ASP A 59 17.70 -8.08 -5.12
N ALA A 60 17.36 -7.61 -6.32
CA ALA A 60 16.19 -6.77 -6.58
C ALA A 60 14.85 -7.56 -6.60
N GLY A 61 14.89 -8.90 -6.55
CA GLY A 61 13.72 -9.76 -6.71
C GLY A 61 12.56 -9.46 -5.75
N GLY A 62 12.86 -9.06 -4.52
CA GLY A 62 11.84 -8.69 -3.54
C GLY A 62 11.07 -7.42 -3.93
N ALA A 63 11.77 -6.37 -4.31
CA ALA A 63 11.16 -5.10 -4.75
C ALA A 63 10.41 -5.28 -6.08
N TRP A 64 10.96 -6.07 -6.98
CA TRP A 64 10.35 -6.42 -8.25
C TRP A 64 9.00 -7.14 -8.08
N LEU A 65 8.93 -8.14 -7.20
CA LEU A 65 7.68 -8.84 -6.87
C LEU A 65 6.64 -7.90 -6.24
N GLN A 66 7.06 -7.01 -5.35
CA GLN A 66 6.16 -6.02 -4.76
C GLN A 66 5.60 -5.06 -5.81
N ALA A 67 6.43 -4.60 -6.76
CA ALA A 67 5.98 -3.76 -7.87
C ALA A 67 4.95 -4.47 -8.74
N ILE A 68 5.14 -5.76 -9.04
CA ILE A 68 4.15 -6.56 -9.77
C ILE A 68 2.85 -6.66 -8.97
N LEU A 69 2.89 -6.93 -7.67
CA LEU A 69 1.70 -7.03 -6.82
C LEU A 69 0.89 -5.73 -6.82
N VAL A 70 1.57 -4.58 -6.69
CA VAL A 70 0.92 -3.27 -6.74
C VAL A 70 0.30 -3.01 -8.12
N ASN A 71 0.97 -3.40 -9.21
CA ASN A 71 0.44 -3.26 -10.57
C ASN A 71 -0.81 -4.12 -10.79
N VAL A 72 -0.80 -5.38 -10.35
CA VAL A 72 -1.96 -6.28 -10.42
C VAL A 72 -3.12 -5.69 -9.62
N PHE A 73 -2.86 -5.20 -8.42
CA PHE A 73 -3.88 -4.55 -7.60
C PHE A 73 -4.46 -3.30 -8.28
N ARG A 74 -3.61 -2.42 -8.82
CA ARG A 74 -4.05 -1.25 -9.59
C ARG A 74 -4.94 -1.62 -10.77
N ASP A 75 -4.58 -2.67 -11.50
CA ASP A 75 -5.35 -3.10 -12.67
C ASP A 75 -6.73 -3.67 -12.28
N ARG A 76 -6.83 -4.33 -11.10
CA ARG A 76 -8.12 -4.71 -10.50
C ARG A 76 -8.97 -3.48 -10.18
N LEU A 77 -8.40 -2.48 -9.49
CA LEU A 77 -9.10 -1.23 -9.18
C LEU A 77 -9.62 -0.52 -10.43
N ARG A 78 -8.83 -0.49 -11.51
CA ARG A 78 -9.27 0.09 -12.78
C ARG A 78 -10.42 -0.67 -13.43
N LYS A 79 -10.43 -2.00 -13.33
CA LYS A 79 -11.54 -2.82 -13.82
C LYS A 79 -12.81 -2.56 -13.01
N GLU A 80 -12.70 -2.51 -11.68
CA GLU A 80 -13.83 -2.21 -10.79
C GLU A 80 -14.37 -0.80 -11.01
N ALA A 81 -13.51 0.21 -11.13
CA ALA A 81 -13.92 1.59 -11.41
C ALA A 81 -14.64 1.76 -12.76
N ARG A 82 -14.29 0.95 -13.76
CA ARG A 82 -15.02 0.94 -15.05
C ARG A 82 -16.37 0.25 -14.98
N SER A 83 -16.56 -0.68 -14.05
CA SER A 83 -17.83 -1.36 -13.83
C SER A 83 -18.80 -0.54 -12.99
N VAL A 84 -18.28 0.38 -12.17
CA VAL A 84 -19.06 1.37 -11.40
C VAL A 84 -18.90 2.72 -12.10
N SER A 85 -19.71 2.92 -13.13
CA SER A 85 -19.87 4.25 -13.75
C SER A 85 -20.41 5.23 -12.70
N GLU A 86 -19.79 6.42 -12.64
CA GLU A 86 -20.23 7.59 -11.88
C GLU A 86 -19.93 7.61 -10.37
N ILE A 87 -18.70 7.97 -10.02
CA ILE A 87 -18.51 8.98 -8.96
C ILE A 87 -17.56 10.03 -9.50
N ALA A 88 -18.11 11.24 -9.64
CA ALA A 88 -17.54 12.40 -10.26
C ALA A 88 -16.14 12.73 -9.75
N VAL A 89 -15.28 13.06 -10.69
CA VAL A 89 -14.02 13.78 -10.51
C VAL A 89 -14.38 15.23 -10.17
N ASP A 90 -14.54 15.49 -8.88
CA ASP A 90 -14.69 16.86 -8.33
C ASP A 90 -13.46 17.28 -7.53
N ASP A 91 -12.25 16.95 -8.03
CA ASP A 91 -11.00 17.15 -7.29
C ASP A 91 -10.01 18.12 -7.97
N VAL A 92 -10.43 18.94 -8.92
CA VAL A 92 -9.49 19.77 -9.69
C VAL A 92 -9.30 21.18 -9.11
N GLU A 93 -10.21 21.71 -8.29
CA GLU A 93 -10.12 23.07 -7.76
C GLU A 93 -9.21 23.26 -6.53
N ASP A 94 -8.90 22.19 -5.82
CA ASP A 94 -8.07 22.25 -4.59
C ASP A 94 -6.55 22.14 -4.84
N PHE A 95 -6.13 22.04 -6.08
CA PHE A 95 -4.75 21.74 -6.47
C PHE A 95 -3.75 22.87 -6.17
N SER A 96 -4.19 24.12 -6.23
CA SER A 96 -3.30 25.28 -6.03
C SER A 96 -2.93 25.49 -4.56
N LEU A 97 -3.86 25.19 -3.65
CA LEU A 97 -3.64 25.30 -2.20
C LEU A 97 -2.69 24.20 -1.68
N TYR A 98 -2.79 23.00 -2.24
CA TYR A 98 -1.95 21.86 -1.84
C TYR A 98 -0.49 21.99 -2.25
N ARG A 99 -0.19 22.74 -3.31
CA ARG A 99 1.19 23.00 -3.74
C ARG A 99 1.93 23.85 -2.71
N THR A 100 1.28 24.84 -2.14
CA THR A 100 1.84 25.73 -1.12
C THR A 100 2.03 24.99 0.22
N VAL A 101 1.06 24.15 0.63
CA VAL A 101 1.13 23.39 1.88
C VAL A 101 2.13 22.24 1.82
N ALA A 102 2.36 21.63 0.65
CA ALA A 102 3.32 20.53 0.48
C ALA A 102 4.79 21.01 0.48
N GLU A 103 5.04 22.30 0.23
CA GLU A 103 6.37 22.90 0.27
C GLU A 103 6.74 23.41 1.67
N GLU A 104 5.75 23.72 2.54
CA GLU A 104 6.00 24.38 3.82
C GLU A 104 6.09 23.45 5.04
N ASP A 105 5.49 22.27 5.07
CA ASP A 105 5.74 21.27 6.13
C ASP A 105 5.15 19.89 5.78
N PRO A 106 5.97 18.83 5.66
CA PRO A 106 5.43 17.48 5.55
C PRO A 106 4.77 16.97 6.84
N PHE A 107 4.96 17.62 8.01
CA PHE A 107 4.38 17.18 9.29
C PHE A 107 4.29 18.29 10.35
N PRO A 108 3.19 19.09 10.38
CA PRO A 108 2.98 20.01 11.51
C PRO A 108 2.50 19.33 12.81
N TYR A 109 2.45 18.01 12.87
CA TYR A 109 1.92 17.26 14.02
C TYR A 109 2.97 16.35 14.68
N SER A 110 4.12 16.91 15.04
CA SER A 110 5.02 16.26 15.97
C SER A 110 4.79 16.77 17.39
N ASP A 111 3.55 16.76 17.86
CA ASP A 111 3.29 16.85 19.29
C ASP A 111 3.55 15.48 19.90
N THR A 112 4.41 15.43 20.91
CA THR A 112 4.80 14.21 21.64
C THR A 112 3.60 13.43 22.19
N LEU A 113 2.48 14.11 22.42
CA LEU A 113 1.24 13.51 22.87
C LEU A 113 0.64 12.53 21.84
N HIS A 114 0.78 12.83 20.54
CA HIS A 114 0.31 11.93 19.46
C HIS A 114 1.20 10.70 19.29
N LEU A 115 2.48 10.81 19.60
CA LEU A 115 3.40 9.67 19.49
C LEU A 115 3.12 8.60 20.55
N ASP A 116 2.78 8.99 21.79
CA ASP A 116 2.44 8.04 22.84
C ASP A 116 1.11 7.36 22.57
N PHE A 117 0.12 8.11 22.05
CA PHE A 117 -1.14 7.54 21.58
C PHE A 117 -0.90 6.51 20.45
N LEU A 118 -0.08 6.83 19.45
CA LEU A 118 0.22 5.90 18.36
C LEU A 118 1.00 4.66 18.81
N ARG A 119 1.76 4.74 19.90
CA ARG A 119 2.48 3.58 20.48
C ARG A 119 1.56 2.55 21.13
N SER A 120 0.36 2.95 21.51
CA SER A 120 -0.63 2.04 22.09
C SER A 120 -1.24 1.08 21.06
N PHE A 121 -1.03 1.34 19.76
CA PHE A 121 -1.58 0.53 18.66
C PHE A 121 -0.60 -0.52 18.18
N GLY A 122 -1.03 -1.76 18.15
CA GLY A 122 -0.32 -2.86 17.51
C GLY A 122 -0.49 -2.87 15.97
N PRO A 123 0.29 -3.71 15.29
CA PRO A 123 0.19 -3.84 13.82
C PRO A 123 -1.20 -4.28 13.34
N GLU A 124 -1.94 -5.02 14.15
CA GLU A 124 -3.29 -5.50 13.85
C GLU A 124 -4.31 -4.35 13.92
N ASP A 125 -4.16 -3.46 14.90
CA ASP A 125 -5.01 -2.27 15.05
C ASP A 125 -4.84 -1.34 13.86
N VAL A 126 -3.59 -1.05 13.50
CA VAL A 126 -3.27 -0.25 12.30
C VAL A 126 -3.88 -0.86 11.04
N ARG A 127 -3.84 -2.20 10.91
CA ARG A 127 -4.45 -2.90 9.78
C ARG A 127 -5.97 -2.78 9.81
N ALA A 128 -6.60 -2.96 10.97
CA ALA A 128 -8.04 -2.83 11.13
C ALA A 128 -8.51 -1.42 10.74
N VAL A 129 -7.80 -0.40 11.21
CA VAL A 129 -8.10 1.00 10.86
C VAL A 129 -7.89 1.27 9.37
N LEU A 130 -6.78 0.81 8.78
CA LEU A 130 -6.54 0.95 7.35
C LEU A 130 -7.65 0.30 6.51
N SER A 131 -8.21 -0.83 6.96
CA SER A 131 -9.29 -1.52 6.24
C SER A 131 -10.60 -0.72 6.20
N ARG A 132 -10.80 0.23 7.11
CA ARG A 132 -11.97 1.13 7.14
C ARG A 132 -11.87 2.28 6.14
N LEU A 133 -10.65 2.58 5.67
CA LEU A 133 -10.45 3.67 4.72
C LEU A 133 -10.86 3.26 3.31
N PRO A 134 -11.46 4.19 2.54
CA PRO A 134 -11.61 4.01 1.10
C PRO A 134 -10.25 3.71 0.43
N GLU A 135 -10.25 2.81 -0.54
CA GLU A 135 -9.02 2.33 -1.20
C GLU A 135 -8.18 3.45 -1.81
N MET A 136 -8.83 4.46 -2.37
CA MET A 136 -8.17 5.62 -2.97
C MET A 136 -7.26 6.38 -1.98
N TYR A 137 -7.54 6.31 -0.69
CA TYR A 137 -6.71 6.89 0.38
C TYR A 137 -5.79 5.85 1.02
N ARG A 138 -6.30 4.64 1.26
CA ARG A 138 -5.55 3.54 1.88
C ARG A 138 -4.31 3.18 1.10
N VAL A 139 -4.42 2.98 -0.21
CA VAL A 139 -3.33 2.53 -1.07
C VAL A 139 -2.13 3.49 -1.06
N PRO A 140 -2.29 4.78 -1.33
CA PRO A 140 -1.17 5.72 -1.22
C PRO A 140 -0.52 5.74 0.16
N LEU A 141 -1.30 5.64 1.25
CA LEU A 141 -0.79 5.60 2.61
C LEU A 141 0.10 4.37 2.84
N VAL A 142 -0.39 3.18 2.46
CA VAL A 142 0.36 1.92 2.58
C VAL A 142 1.67 2.00 1.80
N LEU A 143 1.62 2.47 0.54
CA LEU A 143 2.80 2.60 -0.30
C LEU A 143 3.82 3.60 0.28
N ARG A 144 3.35 4.73 0.80
CA ARG A 144 4.21 5.77 1.34
C ARG A 144 4.84 5.38 2.68
N TYR A 145 4.00 5.00 3.67
CA TYR A 145 4.42 4.90 5.06
C TYR A 145 4.83 3.48 5.48
N ILE A 146 4.34 2.46 4.80
CA ILE A 146 4.67 1.08 5.14
C ILE A 146 5.71 0.52 4.17
N GLN A 147 5.60 0.84 2.87
CA GLN A 147 6.52 0.34 1.85
C GLN A 147 7.67 1.31 1.53
N GLY A 148 7.60 2.56 1.99
CA GLY A 148 8.66 3.55 1.82
C GLY A 148 8.80 4.15 0.42
N TYR A 149 7.81 3.96 -0.47
CA TYR A 149 7.86 4.55 -1.81
C TYR A 149 7.84 6.08 -1.76
N ALA A 150 8.66 6.71 -2.60
CA ALA A 150 8.59 8.15 -2.81
C ALA A 150 7.28 8.53 -3.55
N THR A 151 6.76 9.74 -3.29
CA THR A 151 5.50 10.20 -3.91
C THR A 151 5.52 10.12 -5.44
N LYS A 152 6.67 10.40 -6.08
CA LYS A 152 6.85 10.26 -7.54
C LYS A 152 6.73 8.80 -8.01
N GLU A 153 7.21 7.86 -7.22
CA GLU A 153 7.10 6.43 -7.51
C GLU A 153 5.66 5.97 -7.35
N ILE A 154 4.96 6.41 -6.30
CA ILE A 154 3.53 6.14 -6.10
C ILE A 154 2.71 6.70 -7.27
N ALA A 155 3.01 7.91 -7.74
CA ALA A 155 2.34 8.50 -8.89
C ALA A 155 2.49 7.66 -10.16
N ARG A 156 3.68 7.12 -10.41
CA ARG A 156 3.93 6.19 -11.52
C ARG A 156 3.21 4.85 -11.33
N LEU A 157 3.30 4.27 -10.12
CA LEU A 157 2.66 2.99 -9.79
C LEU A 157 1.14 3.06 -9.92
N LEU A 158 0.53 4.16 -9.45
CA LEU A 158 -0.92 4.34 -9.51
C LEU A 158 -1.40 4.97 -10.82
N ASP A 159 -0.46 5.34 -11.72
CA ASP A 159 -0.74 6.06 -12.96
C ASP A 159 -1.65 7.28 -12.72
N ALA A 160 -1.26 8.08 -11.75
CA ALA A 160 -1.99 9.25 -11.30
C ALA A 160 -1.07 10.47 -11.26
N PRO A 161 -1.59 11.68 -11.50
CA PRO A 161 -0.81 12.91 -11.32
C PRO A 161 -0.24 12.99 -9.91
N ILE A 162 0.98 13.53 -9.76
CA ILE A 162 1.65 13.63 -8.46
C ILE A 162 0.83 14.47 -7.46
N GLY A 163 0.15 15.50 -7.94
CA GLY A 163 -0.74 16.33 -7.12
C GLY A 163 -1.93 15.56 -6.58
N THR A 164 -2.52 14.66 -7.39
CA THR A 164 -3.59 13.76 -6.93
C THR A 164 -3.09 12.83 -5.83
N VAL A 165 -1.86 12.31 -5.96
CA VAL A 165 -1.26 11.45 -4.92
C VAL A 165 -1.03 12.24 -3.63
N LEU A 166 -0.51 13.47 -3.73
CA LEU A 166 -0.33 14.36 -2.57
C LEU A 166 -1.65 14.67 -1.86
N ALA A 167 -2.68 15.02 -2.62
CA ALA A 167 -4.02 15.27 -2.09
C ALA A 167 -4.59 14.03 -1.39
N ARG A 168 -4.46 12.85 -2.01
CA ARG A 168 -4.89 11.57 -1.42
C ARG A 168 -4.12 11.22 -0.14
N LEU A 169 -2.82 11.46 -0.10
CA LEU A 169 -1.99 11.25 1.09
C LEU A 169 -2.42 12.20 2.22
N HIS A 170 -2.66 13.47 1.92
CA HIS A 170 -3.09 14.45 2.92
C HIS A 170 -4.46 14.11 3.50
N ARG A 171 -5.48 13.91 2.65
CA ARG A 171 -6.84 13.54 3.09
C ARG A 171 -6.85 12.18 3.78
N GLY A 172 -6.09 11.23 3.26
CA GLY A 172 -5.96 9.89 3.83
C GLY A 172 -5.40 9.89 5.24
N ARG A 173 -4.40 10.74 5.54
CA ARG A 173 -3.86 10.89 6.89
C ARG A 173 -4.91 11.40 7.87
N LYS A 174 -5.65 12.47 7.50
CA LYS A 174 -6.72 13.00 8.35
C LYS A 174 -7.81 11.97 8.61
N LEU A 175 -8.17 11.20 7.58
CA LEU A 175 -9.16 10.15 7.71
C LEU A 175 -8.64 9.01 8.58
N PHE A 176 -7.39 8.59 8.39
CA PHE A 176 -6.75 7.57 9.18
C PHE A 176 -6.70 7.96 10.67
N GLU A 177 -6.28 9.17 10.98
CA GLU A 177 -6.25 9.69 12.34
C GLU A 177 -7.64 9.67 12.98
N ARG A 178 -8.66 10.14 12.28
CA ARG A 178 -10.04 10.08 12.77
C ARG A 178 -10.51 8.65 13.06
N GLU A 179 -10.22 7.72 12.16
CA GLU A 179 -10.58 6.32 12.34
C GLU A 179 -9.75 5.64 13.44
N MET A 180 -8.50 6.07 13.68
CA MET A 180 -7.69 5.62 14.82
C MET A 180 -8.35 6.00 16.16
N TRP A 181 -8.80 7.24 16.29
CA TRP A 181 -9.54 7.68 17.49
C TRP A 181 -10.83 6.90 17.68
N ALA A 182 -11.63 6.74 16.63
CA ALA A 182 -12.86 5.96 16.69
C ALA A 182 -12.58 4.51 17.13
N TYR A 183 -11.57 3.88 16.55
CA TYR A 183 -11.14 2.53 16.88
C TYR A 183 -10.68 2.42 18.35
N ALA A 184 -9.91 3.38 18.84
CA ALA A 184 -9.43 3.40 20.21
C ALA A 184 -10.57 3.49 21.23
N PHE A 185 -11.62 4.27 20.94
CA PHE A 185 -12.83 4.32 21.76
C PHE A 185 -13.63 3.01 21.71
N GLU A 186 -13.75 2.40 20.53
CA GLU A 186 -14.48 1.14 20.35
C GLU A 186 -13.82 -0.05 21.07
N THR A 187 -12.47 -0.05 21.15
CA THR A 187 -11.67 -1.16 21.67
C THR A 187 -11.17 -0.94 23.08
N ASP A 188 -11.56 0.17 23.72
CA ASP A 188 -11.17 0.56 25.08
C ASP A 188 -9.64 0.68 25.30
N LEU A 189 -8.89 0.89 24.21
CA LEU A 189 -7.44 1.03 24.24
C LEU A 189 -6.95 2.24 25.04
N LEU A 190 -7.84 3.23 25.31
CA LEU A 190 -7.53 4.42 26.07
C LEU A 190 -7.77 4.26 27.58
N SER A 191 -8.43 3.19 28.02
CA SER A 191 -8.77 2.99 29.43
C SER A 191 -7.65 2.33 30.24
N THR A 192 -6.60 1.84 29.62
CA THR A 192 -5.53 1.07 30.30
C THR A 192 -4.43 1.95 30.92
N GLU A 193 -4.42 3.27 30.70
CA GLU A 193 -3.37 4.16 31.27
C GLU A 193 -3.76 4.82 32.61
N SER A 194 -4.92 4.55 33.17
CA SER A 194 -5.34 5.14 34.48
C SER A 194 -5.12 4.24 35.70
N ALA A 195 -4.39 3.13 35.54
CA ALA A 195 -4.15 2.17 36.63
C ALA A 195 -2.65 1.81 36.76
N SER A 196 -1.81 2.79 37.11
CA SER A 196 -0.49 2.55 37.71
C SER A 196 0.03 3.80 38.38
#